data_c5370c83ce51eec1b272183176cfabad
#
_entry.id   c5370c83ce51eec1b272183176cfabad
#
_cell.length_a   1.000
_cell.length_b   1.000
_cell.length_c   1.000
_cell.angle_alpha   90.00
_cell.angle_beta   90.00
_cell.angle_gamma   90.00
#
_symmetry.space_group_name_H-M   'P 1'
#
loop_
_entity.id
_entity.type
_entity.pdbx_description
1 polymer ?
#
loop_
_entity_poly.entity_id
_entity_poly.type
_entity_poly.pdbx_seq_one_letter_code
_entity_poly.pdbx_strand_id
1 'polypeptide(L)'
;MHYVGYMRSSIYDYLHPYCLITSPSPVDYVTSRWSGFSLSRRVEIICETATCVAFFDGYPVSPGHALIVPKRHVSSYFDLTDHEREAMNVMLQYVKRVVDERFHPDGYNIGINVGQAAGQSVYHCQMHLIPRYAGDVENPKGGVRGVIPKKQKY
;
A
#
# COMPACT_ATOMS: atom_id res chain seq x y z
N MET A 1 22.10 23.48 -23.78
CA MET A 1 22.40 23.39 -22.32
C MET A 1 21.13 23.79 -21.58
N HIS A 2 20.32 22.83 -21.15
CA HIS A 2 19.13 23.08 -20.34
C HIS A 2 19.33 22.37 -19.00
N TYR A 3 19.58 23.16 -17.97
CA TYR A 3 19.61 22.71 -16.58
C TYR A 3 18.18 22.46 -16.13
N VAL A 4 17.83 21.19 -15.92
CA VAL A 4 16.61 20.80 -15.20
C VAL A 4 16.96 20.86 -13.71
N GLY A 5 16.46 21.91 -13.04
CA GLY A 5 16.63 22.09 -11.60
C GLY A 5 15.86 21.00 -10.84
N TYR A 6 16.57 20.11 -10.18
CA TYR A 6 16.01 19.18 -9.19
C TYR A 6 15.63 19.99 -7.94
N MET A 7 14.33 20.20 -7.72
CA MET A 7 13.84 20.62 -6.41
C MET A 7 13.99 19.44 -5.45
N ARG A 8 15.04 19.48 -4.62
CA ARG A 8 15.17 18.58 -3.45
C ARG A 8 14.13 19.01 -2.41
N SER A 9 13.05 18.26 -2.27
CA SER A 9 12.16 18.43 -1.13
C SER A 9 12.73 17.65 0.07
N SER A 10 12.72 18.26 1.26
CA SER A 10 13.33 17.77 2.51
C SER A 10 12.88 16.38 3.00
N ILE A 11 11.87 15.80 2.37
CA ILE A 11 11.36 14.45 2.68
C ILE A 11 12.21 13.36 2.03
N TYR A 12 12.90 13.64 0.92
CA TYR A 12 13.83 12.71 0.30
C TYR A 12 15.02 12.38 1.22
N ASP A 13 15.44 13.35 2.04
CA ASP A 13 16.56 13.16 2.97
C ASP A 13 16.16 12.24 4.15
N TYR A 14 14.87 12.16 4.49
CA TYR A 14 14.37 11.27 5.56
C TYR A 14 14.18 9.81 5.10
N LEU A 15 13.95 9.58 3.80
CA LEU A 15 13.74 8.25 3.23
C LEU A 15 15.04 7.58 2.79
N HIS A 16 16.12 8.34 2.62
CA HIS A 16 17.38 7.89 2.05
C HIS A 16 18.14 6.81 2.84
N PRO A 17 18.05 6.69 4.18
CA PRO A 17 18.72 5.59 4.89
C PRO A 17 17.99 4.25 4.76
N TYR A 18 16.70 4.23 4.38
CA TYR A 18 15.85 3.04 4.44
C TYR A 18 15.29 2.59 3.10
N CYS A 19 15.43 3.39 2.07
CA CYS A 19 14.82 3.15 0.76
C CYS A 19 15.89 3.14 -0.33
N LEU A 20 16.40 1.97 -0.68
CA LEU A 20 16.95 1.75 -2.02
C LEU A 20 15.73 1.68 -2.96
N ILE A 21 15.24 2.84 -3.38
CA ILE A 21 14.22 2.92 -4.44
C ILE A 21 14.95 2.57 -5.74
N THR A 22 14.92 1.32 -6.13
CA THR A 22 15.15 0.97 -7.52
C THR A 22 13.93 1.43 -8.29
N SER A 23 14.09 2.38 -9.19
CA SER A 23 13.04 2.73 -10.15
C SER A 23 12.55 1.44 -10.79
N PRO A 24 11.24 1.12 -10.74
CA PRO A 24 10.76 -0.09 -11.37
C PRO A 24 11.02 0.03 -12.86
N SER A 25 11.74 -0.94 -13.43
CA SER A 25 11.63 -1.17 -14.86
C SER A 25 10.20 -1.61 -15.14
N PRO A 26 9.57 -1.19 -16.25
CA PRO A 26 8.21 -1.60 -16.55
C PRO A 26 8.21 -3.12 -16.71
N VAL A 27 7.53 -3.81 -15.78
CA VAL A 27 7.30 -5.26 -15.79
C VAL A 27 8.38 -6.10 -15.09
N ASP A 28 8.68 -5.84 -13.83
CA ASP A 28 9.34 -6.86 -13.03
C ASP A 28 8.29 -7.81 -12.44
N TYR A 29 8.34 -9.05 -12.94
CA TYR A 29 7.54 -10.16 -12.42
C TYR A 29 8.04 -10.50 -11.02
N VAL A 30 7.18 -10.40 -10.01
CA VAL A 30 7.48 -10.99 -8.71
C VAL A 30 7.40 -12.51 -8.83
N THR A 31 8.48 -13.12 -9.32
CA THR A 31 8.80 -14.51 -9.03
C THR A 31 9.62 -14.60 -7.74
N SER A 32 9.37 -13.70 -6.80
CA SER A 32 10.12 -13.70 -5.55
C SER A 32 9.62 -14.82 -4.66
N ARG A 33 10.52 -15.70 -4.32
CA ARG A 33 10.45 -16.68 -3.24
C ARG A 33 10.32 -15.97 -1.88
N TRP A 34 9.20 -15.29 -1.65
CA TRP A 34 8.88 -14.86 -0.30
C TRP A 34 8.15 -16.02 0.37
N SER A 35 8.75 -16.47 1.48
CA SER A 35 8.24 -17.63 2.21
C SER A 35 6.74 -17.47 2.52
N GLY A 36 5.90 -18.12 1.71
CA GLY A 36 4.47 -18.25 1.95
C GLY A 36 3.52 -17.33 1.17
N PHE A 37 4.02 -16.35 0.39
CA PHE A 37 3.17 -15.52 -0.46
C PHE A 37 3.42 -15.83 -1.94
N SER A 38 2.46 -16.51 -2.58
CA SER A 38 2.47 -16.75 -4.01
C SER A 38 1.55 -15.73 -4.70
N LEU A 39 2.12 -14.76 -5.36
CA LEU A 39 1.39 -13.92 -6.30
C LEU A 39 1.14 -14.73 -7.57
N SER A 40 -0.04 -15.33 -7.68
CA SER A 40 -0.45 -16.10 -8.85
C SER A 40 -0.77 -15.22 -10.08
N ARG A 41 -0.68 -13.89 -9.94
CA ARG A 41 -0.90 -12.89 -11.00
C ARG A 41 0.27 -11.93 -11.11
N ARG A 42 0.43 -11.37 -12.30
CA ARG A 42 1.34 -10.26 -12.56
C ARG A 42 0.81 -9.02 -11.86
N VAL A 43 1.55 -8.49 -10.90
CA VAL A 43 1.26 -7.23 -10.22
C VAL A 43 2.35 -6.22 -10.53
N GLU A 44 1.97 -4.96 -10.65
CA GLU A 44 2.91 -3.86 -10.83
C GLU A 44 3.48 -3.46 -9.46
N ILE A 45 4.79 -3.64 -9.27
CA ILE A 45 5.48 -3.20 -8.05
C ILE A 45 5.64 -1.68 -8.11
N ILE A 46 5.25 -1.01 -7.03
CA ILE A 46 5.40 0.44 -6.86
C ILE A 46 6.77 0.76 -6.28
N CYS A 47 7.14 0.09 -5.20
CA CYS A 47 8.45 0.22 -4.55
C CYS A 47 8.74 -0.95 -3.63
N GLU A 48 10.01 -1.12 -3.31
CA GLU A 48 10.51 -2.21 -2.46
C GLU A 48 11.65 -1.69 -1.57
N THR A 49 11.69 -2.19 -0.33
CA THR A 49 12.78 -1.95 0.63
C THR A 49 13.33 -3.28 1.12
N ALA A 50 14.31 -3.25 2.02
CA ALA A 50 14.78 -4.47 2.69
C ALA A 50 13.68 -5.18 3.49
N THR A 51 12.70 -4.44 4.02
CA THR A 51 11.72 -4.90 5.00
C THR A 51 10.34 -5.16 4.40
N CYS A 52 9.90 -4.37 3.44
CA CYS A 52 8.55 -4.44 2.87
C CYS A 52 8.53 -4.10 1.38
N VAL A 53 7.40 -4.37 0.75
CA VAL A 53 7.14 -4.09 -0.66
C VAL A 53 5.74 -3.52 -0.82
N ALA A 54 5.56 -2.66 -1.81
CA ALA A 54 4.26 -2.15 -2.23
C ALA A 54 4.02 -2.43 -3.71
N PHE A 55 2.79 -2.79 -4.03
CA PHE A 55 2.34 -3.09 -5.39
C PHE A 55 0.86 -2.74 -5.56
N PHE A 56 0.43 -2.53 -6.80
CA PHE A 56 -1.00 -2.36 -7.08
C PHE A 56 -1.74 -3.68 -6.90
N ASP A 57 -2.90 -3.61 -6.25
CA ASP A 57 -3.72 -4.80 -5.99
C ASP A 57 -4.17 -5.44 -7.32
N GLY A 58 -4.04 -6.76 -7.43
CA GLY A 58 -4.51 -7.52 -8.59
C GLY A 58 -6.03 -7.60 -8.72
N TYR A 59 -6.77 -7.22 -7.66
CA TYR A 59 -8.23 -7.13 -7.60
C TYR A 59 -8.65 -5.76 -7.03
N PRO A 60 -8.34 -4.65 -7.72
CA PRO A 60 -8.53 -3.33 -7.17
C PRO A 60 -10.01 -3.02 -6.98
N VAL A 61 -10.36 -2.45 -5.83
CA VAL A 61 -11.72 -1.95 -5.56
C VAL A 61 -11.93 -0.53 -6.08
N SER A 62 -10.83 0.18 -6.38
CA SER A 62 -10.81 1.50 -7.00
C SER A 62 -9.51 1.71 -7.78
N PRO A 63 -9.46 2.63 -8.76
CA PRO A 63 -8.21 2.95 -9.45
C PRO A 63 -7.10 3.34 -8.47
N GLY A 64 -5.92 2.72 -8.61
CA GLY A 64 -4.77 2.99 -7.73
C GLY A 64 -4.80 2.28 -6.37
N HIS A 65 -5.73 1.33 -6.14
CA HIS A 65 -5.71 0.50 -4.93
C HIS A 65 -4.38 -0.23 -4.82
N ALA A 66 -3.66 0.01 -3.73
CA ALA A 66 -2.34 -0.55 -3.49
C ALA A 66 -2.28 -1.34 -2.18
N LEU A 67 -1.37 -2.31 -2.15
CA LEU A 67 -1.05 -3.13 -0.99
C LEU A 67 0.39 -2.85 -0.55
N ILE A 68 0.59 -2.77 0.76
CA ILE A 68 1.91 -2.70 1.40
C ILE A 68 2.03 -3.93 2.29
N VAL A 69 3.04 -4.75 2.05
CA VAL A 69 3.22 -6.02 2.75
C VAL A 69 4.64 -6.16 3.30
N PRO A 70 4.83 -6.75 4.49
CA PRO A 70 6.15 -7.07 5.00
C PRO A 70 6.75 -8.23 4.21
N LYS A 71 8.07 -8.26 4.03
CA LYS A 71 8.77 -9.38 3.37
C LYS A 71 8.81 -10.62 4.26
N ARG A 72 8.90 -10.44 5.57
CA ARG A 72 8.79 -11.54 6.53
C ARG A 72 7.35 -12.05 6.57
N HIS A 73 7.16 -13.35 6.51
CA HIS A 73 5.83 -13.94 6.62
C HIS A 73 5.26 -13.77 8.03
N VAL A 74 4.27 -12.91 8.13
CA VAL A 74 3.51 -12.58 9.36
C VAL A 74 2.05 -12.49 8.99
N SER A 75 1.17 -13.19 9.65
CA SER A 75 -0.27 -13.13 9.37
C SER A 75 -0.94 -11.92 10.01
N SER A 76 -0.55 -11.53 11.22
CA SER A 76 -1.18 -10.47 11.98
C SER A 76 -0.32 -9.20 12.00
N TYR A 77 -0.97 -8.05 11.87
CA TYR A 77 -0.33 -6.73 12.07
C TYR A 77 0.28 -6.61 13.48
N PHE A 78 -0.32 -7.26 14.47
CA PHE A 78 0.13 -7.19 15.86
C PHE A 78 1.40 -8.01 16.12
N ASP A 79 1.76 -8.93 15.21
CA ASP A 79 2.99 -9.73 15.27
C ASP A 79 4.16 -9.10 14.50
N LEU A 80 3.94 -7.92 13.88
CA LEU A 80 5.01 -7.13 13.29
C LEU A 80 5.91 -6.56 14.38
N THR A 81 7.21 -6.47 14.09
CA THR A 81 8.15 -5.68 14.89
C THR A 81 7.87 -4.18 14.73
N ASP A 82 8.33 -3.36 15.69
CA ASP A 82 8.22 -1.90 15.59
C ASP A 82 8.88 -1.37 14.32
N HIS A 83 10.05 -1.92 13.97
CA HIS A 83 10.76 -1.57 12.75
C HIS A 83 9.95 -1.89 11.48
N GLU A 84 9.27 -3.04 11.42
CA GLU A 84 8.42 -3.39 10.28
C GLU A 84 7.20 -2.47 10.17
N ARG A 85 6.55 -2.16 11.29
CA ARG A 85 5.43 -1.20 11.32
C ARG A 85 5.86 0.18 10.83
N GLU A 86 7.00 0.66 11.31
CA GLU A 86 7.54 1.96 10.87
C GLU A 86 7.89 1.95 9.39
N ALA A 87 8.57 0.91 8.90
CA ALA A 87 8.90 0.76 7.49
C ALA A 87 7.64 0.75 6.59
N MET A 88 6.56 0.06 7.01
CA MET A 88 5.29 0.05 6.28
C MET A 88 4.63 1.44 6.29
N ASN A 89 4.68 2.17 7.41
CA ASN A 89 4.14 3.54 7.49
C ASN A 89 4.91 4.52 6.59
N VAL A 90 6.23 4.43 6.55
CA VAL A 90 7.06 5.24 5.65
C VAL A 90 6.73 4.91 4.19
N MET A 91 6.62 3.63 3.85
CA MET A 91 6.24 3.17 2.52
C MET A 91 4.84 3.65 2.13
N LEU A 92 3.88 3.67 3.06
CA LEU A 92 2.53 4.18 2.84
C LEU A 92 2.55 5.65 2.37
N GLN A 93 3.39 6.50 2.97
CA GLN A 93 3.53 7.90 2.56
C GLN A 93 4.10 8.02 1.13
N TYR A 94 5.04 7.16 0.78
CA TYR A 94 5.60 7.14 -0.57
C TYR A 94 4.56 6.68 -1.60
N VAL A 95 3.87 5.55 -1.33
CA VAL A 95 2.85 5.00 -2.23
C VAL A 95 1.72 6.00 -2.44
N LYS A 96 1.29 6.69 -1.37
CA LYS A 96 0.27 7.75 -1.47
C LYS A 96 0.67 8.81 -2.50
N ARG A 97 1.93 9.29 -2.48
CA ARG A 97 2.39 10.29 -3.46
C ARG A 97 2.35 9.77 -4.89
N VAL A 98 2.80 8.53 -5.10
CA VAL A 98 2.73 7.90 -6.44
C VAL A 98 1.29 7.80 -6.93
N VAL A 99 0.37 7.45 -6.02
CA VAL A 99 -1.05 7.35 -6.34
C VAL A 99 -1.67 8.72 -6.58
N ASP A 100 -1.32 9.76 -5.79
CA ASP A 100 -1.76 11.15 -5.99
C ASP A 100 -1.38 11.64 -7.39
N GLU A 101 -0.12 11.43 -7.78
CA GLU A 101 0.41 11.88 -9.07
C GLU A 101 -0.21 11.15 -10.26
N ARG A 102 -0.52 9.86 -10.09
CA ARG A 102 -0.96 9.00 -11.20
C ARG A 102 -2.47 8.92 -11.35
N PHE A 103 -3.22 8.98 -10.26
CA PHE A 103 -4.66 8.70 -10.23
C PHE A 103 -5.52 9.86 -9.72
N HIS A 104 -4.93 10.87 -9.08
CA HIS A 104 -5.61 12.08 -8.59
C HIS A 104 -6.86 11.81 -7.74
N PRO A 105 -6.79 10.99 -6.67
CA PRO A 105 -7.95 10.67 -5.84
C PRO A 105 -8.36 11.85 -4.96
N ASP A 106 -9.65 11.87 -4.56
CA ASP A 106 -10.21 12.87 -3.65
C ASP A 106 -10.00 12.53 -2.17
N GLY A 107 -9.64 11.28 -1.86
CA GLY A 107 -9.44 10.82 -0.49
C GLY A 107 -8.93 9.38 -0.43
N TYR A 108 -8.82 8.86 0.80
CA TYR A 108 -8.29 7.50 1.02
C TYR A 108 -9.01 6.79 2.17
N ASN A 109 -9.14 5.47 2.03
CA ASN A 109 -9.29 4.56 3.17
C ASN A 109 -8.03 3.73 3.33
N ILE A 110 -7.59 3.55 4.56
CA ILE A 110 -6.43 2.72 4.92
C ILE A 110 -6.93 1.67 5.89
N GLY A 111 -6.55 0.41 5.68
CA GLY A 111 -7.02 -0.67 6.54
C GLY A 111 -6.19 -1.93 6.45
N ILE A 112 -6.30 -2.76 7.49
CA ILE A 112 -5.68 -4.07 7.60
C ILE A 112 -6.72 -5.03 8.15
N ASN A 113 -6.92 -6.16 7.50
CA ASN A 113 -7.77 -7.23 8.00
C ASN A 113 -6.94 -8.17 8.87
N VAL A 114 -7.32 -8.37 10.11
CA VAL A 114 -6.65 -9.29 11.04
C VAL A 114 -7.64 -10.35 11.52
N GLY A 115 -7.41 -11.59 11.15
CA GLY A 115 -8.25 -12.73 11.47
C GLY A 115 -9.45 -12.91 10.53
N GLN A 116 -9.97 -14.14 10.53
CA GLN A 116 -11.06 -14.56 9.64
C GLN A 116 -12.32 -13.73 9.80
N ALA A 117 -12.70 -13.39 11.03
CA ALA A 117 -13.89 -12.60 11.32
C ALA A 117 -13.81 -11.16 10.79
N ALA A 118 -12.58 -10.66 10.57
CA ALA A 118 -12.33 -9.35 9.96
C ALA A 118 -12.16 -9.42 8.42
N GLY A 119 -12.38 -10.60 7.82
CA GLY A 119 -12.30 -10.78 6.37
C GLY A 119 -10.90 -11.06 5.84
N GLN A 120 -9.94 -11.42 6.70
CA GLN A 120 -8.62 -11.82 6.25
C GLN A 120 -8.72 -13.16 5.49
N SER A 121 -8.47 -13.13 4.18
CA SER A 121 -8.48 -14.30 3.30
C SER A 121 -7.07 -14.80 2.96
N VAL A 122 -6.08 -13.95 3.05
CA VAL A 122 -4.65 -14.25 2.87
C VAL A 122 -3.95 -14.07 4.20
N TYR A 123 -3.34 -15.15 4.72
CA TYR A 123 -2.68 -15.14 6.03
C TYR A 123 -1.24 -14.60 5.94
N HIS A 124 -1.13 -13.42 5.31
CA HIS A 124 0.04 -12.56 5.27
C HIS A 124 -0.44 -11.14 5.50
N CYS A 125 0.16 -10.41 6.43
CA CYS A 125 -0.26 -9.05 6.78
C CYS A 125 -0.22 -8.15 5.54
N GLN A 126 -1.34 -7.48 5.25
CA GLN A 126 -1.49 -6.59 4.12
C GLN A 126 -2.14 -5.29 4.58
N MET A 127 -1.46 -4.18 4.32
CA MET A 127 -2.02 -2.84 4.52
C MET A 127 -2.57 -2.35 3.18
N HIS A 128 -3.87 -2.08 3.14
CA HIS A 128 -4.55 -1.53 1.97
C HIS A 128 -4.47 -0.01 1.98
N LEU A 129 -4.08 0.58 0.87
CA LEU A 129 -4.30 1.99 0.54
C LEU A 129 -5.35 2.04 -0.57
N ILE A 130 -6.55 2.48 -0.23
CA ILE A 130 -7.70 2.50 -1.13
C ILE A 130 -8.01 3.94 -1.50
N PRO A 131 -7.67 4.38 -2.72
CA PRO A 131 -8.06 5.69 -3.22
C PRO A 131 -9.58 5.81 -3.31
N ARG A 132 -10.09 6.99 -3.00
CA ARG A 132 -11.52 7.30 -3.05
C ARG A 132 -11.77 8.47 -3.98
N TYR A 133 -12.88 8.41 -4.69
CA TYR A 133 -13.26 9.40 -5.68
C TYR A 133 -14.65 9.93 -5.38
N ALA A 134 -14.90 11.21 -5.62
CA ALA A 134 -16.20 11.81 -5.43
C ALA A 134 -17.25 11.06 -6.27
N GLY A 135 -18.29 10.54 -5.63
CA GLY A 135 -19.34 9.76 -6.29
C GLY A 135 -19.04 8.27 -6.48
N ASP A 136 -17.92 7.75 -5.99
CA ASP A 136 -17.59 6.31 -6.07
C ASP A 136 -18.56 5.43 -5.26
N VAL A 137 -19.20 5.99 -4.26
CA VAL A 137 -20.35 5.42 -3.53
C VAL A 137 -21.37 6.52 -3.26
N GLU A 138 -22.64 6.13 -3.13
CA GLU A 138 -23.75 7.07 -2.92
C GLU A 138 -23.58 7.89 -1.61
N ASN A 139 -23.16 7.24 -0.53
CA ASN A 139 -22.98 7.90 0.75
C ASN A 139 -21.74 7.34 1.48
N PRO A 140 -20.59 8.04 1.42
CA PRO A 140 -19.34 7.59 2.04
C PRO A 140 -19.28 7.81 3.55
N LYS A 141 -20.29 8.44 4.18
CA LYS A 141 -20.27 8.76 5.62
C LYS A 141 -19.97 7.52 6.46
N GLY A 142 -19.02 7.65 7.38
CA GLY A 142 -18.59 6.57 8.24
C GLY A 142 -17.39 5.76 7.70
N GLY A 143 -17.10 5.83 6.39
CA GLY A 143 -15.89 5.23 5.79
C GLY A 143 -15.61 3.80 6.24
N VAL A 144 -14.48 3.58 6.91
CA VAL A 144 -14.05 2.25 7.41
C VAL A 144 -15.05 1.56 8.35
N ARG A 145 -15.99 2.29 8.96
CA ARG A 145 -17.08 1.68 9.74
C ARG A 145 -17.99 0.80 8.88
N GLY A 146 -17.92 0.94 7.55
CA GLY A 146 -18.62 0.09 6.59
C GLY A 146 -18.29 -1.39 6.67
N VAL A 147 -17.22 -1.78 7.39
CA VAL A 147 -16.95 -3.20 7.73
C VAL A 147 -18.11 -3.85 8.51
N ILE A 148 -18.95 -3.04 9.17
CA ILE A 148 -20.26 -3.44 9.71
C ILE A 148 -21.33 -2.58 9.05
N PRO A 149 -21.87 -2.99 7.88
CA PRO A 149 -22.69 -2.11 7.03
C PRO A 149 -23.89 -1.48 7.75
N LYS A 150 -24.56 -2.24 8.63
CA LYS A 150 -25.71 -1.75 9.43
C LYS A 150 -25.33 -0.70 10.48
N LYS A 151 -24.05 -0.53 10.77
CA LYS A 151 -23.50 0.39 11.78
C LYS A 151 -22.59 1.47 11.18
N GLN A 152 -22.50 1.53 9.87
CA GLN A 152 -21.62 2.48 9.17
C GLN A 152 -22.02 3.93 9.46
N LYS A 153 -23.31 4.23 9.32
CA LYS A 153 -23.84 5.60 9.51
C LYS A 153 -24.16 5.86 10.98
N TYR A 154 -23.94 7.10 11.41
CA TYR A 154 -24.28 7.65 12.73
C TYR A 154 -24.91 9.03 12.59
#